data_b4d46993de72dde9204ab8f0a8dd2476
#
_entry.id   b4d46993de72dde9204ab8f0a8dd2476
#
_cell.length_a   1.000
_cell.length_b   1.000
_cell.length_c   1.000
_cell.angle_alpha   90.00
_cell.angle_beta   90.00
_cell.angle_gamma   90.00
#
_symmetry.space_group_name_H-M   'P 1'
#
loop_
_entity.id
_entity.type
_entity.pdbx_description
1 polymer ?
#
loop_
_entity_poly.entity_id
_entity_poly.type
_entity_poly.pdbx_seq_one_letter_code
_entity_poly.pdbx_strand_id
1 'polypeptide(L)'
;MSAAAAAGYLVRAATESDVEALVGYEIEIAVISFGDEAITDPALHRKRVSGALGKPGEITLVAAAAQAPDVPLGWAWLSARRNSLTGDRYGNFRSLAVSDVPDRSLIGELLMAAVLAAADEGGMTQLTGKVHAANLGMRSLYRKFGFTATHITMERKADGP
;
A
#
# COMPACT_ATOMS: atom_id res chain seq x y z
N MET A 1 23.53 -8.74 3.74
CA MET A 1 22.35 -9.32 3.06
C MET A 1 21.09 -8.87 3.79
N SER A 2 20.15 -8.33 3.08
CA SER A 2 18.87 -7.91 3.71
C SER A 2 18.04 -9.11 4.14
N ALA A 3 17.12 -8.92 5.10
CA ALA A 3 16.19 -9.97 5.50
C ALA A 3 15.36 -10.48 4.32
N ALA A 4 15.01 -9.60 3.39
CA ALA A 4 14.28 -9.96 2.17
C ALA A 4 15.06 -10.96 1.31
N ALA A 5 16.35 -10.67 1.07
CA ALA A 5 17.21 -11.56 0.28
C ALA A 5 17.40 -12.91 0.99
N ALA A 6 17.58 -12.90 2.32
CA ALA A 6 17.72 -14.12 3.11
C ALA A 6 16.46 -14.99 3.06
N ALA A 7 15.26 -14.37 2.94
CA ALA A 7 13.99 -15.08 2.85
C ALA A 7 13.63 -15.50 1.41
N GLY A 8 14.43 -15.16 0.41
CA GLY A 8 14.16 -15.49 -0.99
C GLY A 8 13.22 -14.51 -1.70
N TYR A 9 13.01 -13.33 -1.13
CA TYR A 9 12.19 -12.27 -1.71
C TYR A 9 13.02 -11.01 -1.92
N LEU A 10 12.54 -10.13 -2.80
CA LEU A 10 13.09 -8.80 -2.98
C LEU A 10 11.96 -7.78 -3.02
N VAL A 11 12.31 -6.54 -2.71
CA VAL A 11 11.43 -5.38 -2.90
C VAL A 11 12.13 -4.43 -3.86
N ARG A 12 11.40 -3.97 -4.86
CA ARG A 12 11.90 -3.09 -5.91
C ARG A 12 10.89 -2.01 -6.26
N ALA A 13 11.31 -1.00 -6.99
CA ALA A 13 10.38 -0.02 -7.53
C ALA A 13 9.42 -0.68 -8.53
N ALA A 14 8.17 -0.28 -8.51
CA ALA A 14 7.19 -0.70 -9.50
C ALA A 14 7.51 -0.06 -10.86
N THR A 15 7.24 -0.80 -11.94
CA THR A 15 7.46 -0.35 -13.31
C THR A 15 6.18 -0.49 -14.13
N GLU A 16 6.18 0.07 -15.34
CA GLU A 16 5.03 -0.04 -16.24
C GLU A 16 4.64 -1.49 -16.54
N SER A 17 5.59 -2.41 -16.56
CA SER A 17 5.30 -3.83 -16.78
C SER A 17 4.51 -4.47 -15.64
N ASP A 18 4.47 -3.85 -14.47
CA ASP A 18 3.72 -4.34 -13.31
C ASP A 18 2.26 -3.87 -13.31
N VAL A 19 1.90 -2.87 -14.10
CA VAL A 19 0.63 -2.14 -13.99
C VAL A 19 -0.59 -3.06 -13.97
N GLU A 20 -0.63 -4.06 -14.84
CA GLU A 20 -1.79 -4.95 -14.90
C GLU A 20 -1.97 -5.76 -13.59
N ALA A 21 -0.89 -6.22 -13.00
CA ALA A 21 -0.95 -6.89 -11.69
C ALA A 21 -1.39 -5.92 -10.60
N LEU A 22 -0.88 -4.68 -10.63
CA LEU A 22 -1.23 -3.67 -9.64
C LEU A 22 -2.69 -3.25 -9.74
N VAL A 23 -3.24 -3.17 -10.94
CA VAL A 23 -4.68 -2.93 -11.16
C VAL A 23 -5.50 -4.02 -10.47
N GLY A 24 -5.10 -5.27 -10.59
CA GLY A 24 -5.75 -6.37 -9.89
C GLY A 24 -5.77 -6.20 -8.37
N TYR A 25 -4.65 -5.79 -7.79
CA TYR A 25 -4.57 -5.49 -6.36
C TYR A 25 -5.48 -4.33 -5.96
N GLU A 26 -5.54 -3.26 -6.76
CA GLU A 26 -6.37 -2.10 -6.45
C GLU A 26 -7.85 -2.43 -6.48
N ILE A 27 -8.28 -3.26 -7.43
CA ILE A 27 -9.67 -3.76 -7.48
C ILE A 27 -9.97 -4.61 -6.25
N GLU A 28 -9.07 -5.49 -5.86
CA GLU A 28 -9.22 -6.33 -4.68
C GLU A 28 -9.35 -5.50 -3.41
N ILE A 29 -8.50 -4.49 -3.23
CA ILE A 29 -8.57 -3.55 -2.09
C ILE A 29 -9.93 -2.84 -2.07
N ALA A 30 -10.39 -2.35 -3.22
CA ALA A 30 -11.66 -1.66 -3.32
C ALA A 30 -12.83 -2.56 -2.92
N VAL A 31 -12.83 -3.81 -3.39
CA VAL A 31 -13.89 -4.77 -3.07
C VAL A 31 -13.87 -5.15 -1.58
N ILE A 32 -12.70 -5.37 -1.00
CA ILE A 32 -12.58 -5.66 0.44
C ILE A 32 -13.12 -4.50 1.28
N SER A 33 -12.85 -3.26 0.86
CA SER A 33 -13.24 -2.07 1.62
C SER A 33 -14.68 -1.65 1.42
N PHE A 34 -15.24 -1.82 0.22
CA PHE A 34 -16.53 -1.24 -0.17
C PHE A 34 -17.52 -2.23 -0.77
N GLY A 35 -17.15 -3.49 -0.95
CA GLY A 35 -18.04 -4.52 -1.46
C GLY A 35 -18.64 -4.16 -2.82
N ASP A 36 -19.97 -4.20 -2.91
CA ASP A 36 -20.69 -3.93 -4.17
C ASP A 36 -20.59 -2.48 -4.64
N GLU A 37 -20.21 -1.55 -3.77
CA GLU A 37 -20.03 -0.14 -4.12
C GLU A 37 -18.63 0.13 -4.71
N ALA A 38 -17.75 -0.86 -4.71
CA ALA A 38 -16.40 -0.70 -5.20
C ALA A 38 -16.37 -0.40 -6.70
N ILE A 39 -15.46 0.51 -7.08
CA ILE A 39 -15.14 0.72 -8.50
C ILE A 39 -14.27 -0.43 -8.95
N THR A 40 -14.74 -1.20 -9.92
CA THR A 40 -14.03 -2.36 -10.48
C THR A 40 -13.59 -2.15 -11.93
N ASP A 41 -13.81 -0.97 -12.49
CA ASP A 41 -13.34 -0.64 -13.84
C ASP A 41 -11.81 -0.61 -13.90
N PRO A 42 -11.18 -1.55 -14.63
CA PRO A 42 -9.73 -1.60 -14.70
C PRO A 42 -9.11 -0.32 -15.29
N ALA A 43 -9.80 0.34 -16.21
CA ALA A 43 -9.27 1.54 -16.87
C ALA A 43 -9.04 2.68 -15.87
N LEU A 44 -9.94 2.87 -14.91
CA LEU A 44 -9.80 3.90 -13.89
C LEU A 44 -8.61 3.61 -12.98
N HIS A 45 -8.50 2.38 -12.51
CA HIS A 45 -7.37 1.96 -11.66
C HIS A 45 -6.05 2.05 -12.41
N ARG A 46 -6.03 1.65 -13.67
CA ARG A 46 -4.82 1.74 -14.51
C ARG A 46 -4.34 3.18 -14.65
N LYS A 47 -5.25 4.11 -14.89
CA LYS A 47 -4.90 5.53 -14.98
C LYS A 47 -4.28 6.04 -13.68
N ARG A 48 -4.84 5.68 -12.54
CA ARG A 48 -4.35 6.11 -11.23
C ARG A 48 -2.97 5.54 -10.94
N VAL A 49 -2.79 4.24 -11.16
CA VAL A 49 -1.50 3.57 -10.90
C VAL A 49 -0.42 4.10 -11.82
N SER A 50 -0.66 4.11 -13.14
CA SER A 50 0.31 4.62 -14.12
C SER A 50 0.68 6.08 -13.86
N GLY A 51 -0.27 6.87 -13.39
CA GLY A 51 -0.03 8.28 -13.07
C GLY A 51 0.87 8.49 -11.84
N ALA A 52 1.03 7.48 -11.00
CA ALA A 52 1.88 7.55 -9.81
C ALA A 52 3.30 7.06 -10.04
N LEU A 53 3.49 6.10 -10.97
CA LEU A 53 4.79 5.46 -11.18
C LEU A 53 5.87 6.46 -11.59
N GLY A 54 6.98 6.47 -10.85
CA GLY A 54 8.12 7.32 -11.14
C GLY A 54 7.90 8.82 -10.90
N LYS A 55 6.79 9.21 -10.29
CA LYS A 55 6.50 10.63 -10.02
C LYS A 55 7.13 11.07 -8.70
N PRO A 56 7.60 12.32 -8.62
CA PRO A 56 8.09 12.88 -7.36
C PRO A 56 7.03 12.82 -6.26
N GLY A 57 7.44 12.42 -5.06
CA GLY A 57 6.54 12.31 -3.93
C GLY A 57 5.71 11.03 -3.89
N GLU A 58 5.87 10.15 -4.87
CA GLU A 58 5.20 8.84 -4.86
C GLU A 58 6.21 7.73 -4.59
N ILE A 59 5.91 6.89 -3.62
CA ILE A 59 6.67 5.67 -3.33
C ILE A 59 5.81 4.49 -3.76
N THR A 60 6.26 3.78 -4.80
CA THR A 60 5.55 2.66 -5.39
C THR A 60 6.49 1.47 -5.45
N LEU A 61 6.27 0.49 -4.58
CA LEU A 61 7.16 -0.66 -4.41
C LEU A 61 6.43 -1.97 -4.68
N VAL A 62 7.15 -2.92 -5.24
CA VAL A 62 6.67 -4.27 -5.51
C VAL A 62 7.56 -5.26 -4.79
N ALA A 63 6.95 -6.25 -4.16
CA ALA A 63 7.64 -7.42 -3.67
C ALA A 63 7.51 -8.57 -4.66
N ALA A 64 8.59 -9.31 -4.85
CA ALA A 64 8.63 -10.44 -5.76
C ALA A 64 9.55 -11.53 -5.21
N ALA A 65 9.39 -12.76 -5.68
CA ALA A 65 10.37 -13.80 -5.41
C ALA A 65 11.68 -13.46 -6.12
N ALA A 66 12.80 -13.69 -5.44
CA ALA A 66 14.12 -13.45 -6.03
C ALA A 66 14.35 -14.25 -7.31
N GLN A 67 13.73 -15.44 -7.42
CA GLN A 67 13.81 -16.30 -8.59
C GLN A 67 12.88 -15.87 -9.74
N ALA A 68 11.90 -15.01 -9.46
CA ALA A 68 10.96 -14.50 -10.44
C ALA A 68 10.72 -12.99 -10.17
N PRO A 69 11.77 -12.15 -10.35
CA PRO A 69 11.70 -10.75 -9.93
C PRO A 69 10.69 -9.91 -10.70
N ASP A 70 10.28 -10.37 -11.87
CA ASP A 70 9.32 -9.65 -12.72
C ASP A 70 7.85 -9.98 -12.39
N VAL A 71 7.60 -10.90 -11.45
CA VAL A 71 6.25 -11.31 -11.08
C VAL A 71 5.88 -10.70 -9.72
N PRO A 72 5.01 -9.68 -9.67
CA PRO A 72 4.57 -9.10 -8.42
C PRO A 72 3.84 -10.10 -7.52
N LEU A 73 4.24 -10.17 -6.27
CA LEU A 73 3.54 -10.90 -5.21
C LEU A 73 2.86 -9.98 -4.21
N GLY A 74 3.15 -8.70 -4.30
CA GLY A 74 2.52 -7.68 -3.48
C GLY A 74 3.02 -6.31 -3.88
N TRP A 75 2.31 -5.26 -3.44
CA TRP A 75 2.73 -3.91 -3.69
C TRP A 75 2.32 -2.95 -2.58
N ALA A 76 3.04 -1.84 -2.50
CA ALA A 76 2.75 -0.78 -1.56
C ALA A 76 2.86 0.58 -2.25
N TRP A 77 1.93 1.47 -1.93
CA TRP A 77 1.85 2.81 -2.50
C TRP A 77 1.68 3.83 -1.38
N LEU A 78 2.64 4.74 -1.27
CA LEU A 78 2.64 5.85 -0.32
C LEU A 78 2.81 7.14 -1.10
N SER A 79 1.97 8.15 -0.82
CA SER A 79 2.07 9.46 -1.45
C SER A 79 2.50 10.51 -0.43
N ALA A 80 3.47 11.34 -0.79
CA ALA A 80 3.83 12.50 0.02
C ALA A 80 2.71 13.54 -0.03
N ARG A 81 2.41 14.11 1.13
CA ARG A 81 1.44 15.18 1.30
C ARG A 81 2.05 16.26 2.20
N ARG A 82 1.47 17.43 2.16
CA ARG A 82 1.83 18.52 3.05
C ARG A 82 0.61 18.91 3.88
N ASN A 83 0.79 18.99 5.18
CA ASN A 83 -0.25 19.46 6.07
C ASN A 83 -0.45 20.96 5.85
N SER A 84 -1.64 21.38 5.45
CA SER A 84 -1.95 22.77 5.14
C SER A 84 -1.94 23.68 6.37
N LEU A 85 -2.06 23.11 7.57
CA LEU A 85 -2.09 23.86 8.81
C LEU A 85 -0.71 24.02 9.46
N THR A 86 0.16 23.04 9.30
CA THR A 86 1.49 23.04 9.93
C THR A 86 2.64 23.22 8.95
N GLY A 87 2.40 22.97 7.67
CA GLY A 87 3.44 22.96 6.64
C GLY A 87 4.29 21.67 6.62
N ASP A 88 4.05 20.76 7.55
CA ASP A 88 4.84 19.55 7.66
C ASP A 88 4.56 18.58 6.51
N ARG A 89 5.60 17.90 6.07
CA ARG A 89 5.50 16.85 5.06
C ARG A 89 5.22 15.51 5.74
N TYR A 90 4.21 14.81 5.24
CA TYR A 90 3.85 13.49 5.75
C TYR A 90 3.58 12.54 4.59
N GLY A 91 3.62 11.23 4.87
CA GLY A 91 3.27 10.20 3.91
C GLY A 91 1.85 9.70 4.17
N ASN A 92 1.09 9.54 3.09
CA ASN A 92 -0.24 8.97 3.14
C ASN A 92 -0.23 7.62 2.42
N PHE A 93 -0.47 6.55 3.17
CA PHE A 93 -0.59 5.22 2.60
C PHE A 93 -1.83 5.14 1.71
N ARG A 94 -1.61 4.80 0.45
CA ARG A 94 -2.67 4.62 -0.53
C ARG A 94 -3.09 3.17 -0.64
N SER A 95 -2.13 2.27 -0.68
CA SER A 95 -2.38 0.85 -0.90
C SER A 95 -1.29 -0.02 -0.31
N LEU A 96 -1.68 -1.15 0.22
CA LEU A 96 -0.80 -2.27 0.50
C LEU A 96 -1.59 -3.55 0.28
N ALA A 97 -1.13 -4.39 -0.63
CA ALA A 97 -1.78 -5.65 -0.95
C ALA A 97 -0.73 -6.73 -1.18
N VAL A 98 -1.07 -7.95 -0.83
CA VAL A 98 -0.20 -9.11 -1.02
C VAL A 98 -1.04 -10.25 -1.57
N SER A 99 -0.49 -10.98 -2.54
CA SER A 99 -1.13 -12.16 -3.11
C SER A 99 -1.35 -13.24 -2.04
N ASP A 100 -2.36 -14.08 -2.27
CA ASP A 100 -2.68 -15.18 -1.36
C ASP A 100 -1.69 -16.33 -1.57
N VAL A 101 -0.54 -16.20 -0.92
CA VAL A 101 0.55 -17.18 -0.94
C VAL A 101 0.94 -17.53 0.50
N PRO A 102 1.63 -18.66 0.74
CA PRO A 102 1.97 -19.09 2.09
C PRO A 102 2.75 -18.04 2.90
N ASP A 103 3.64 -17.29 2.26
CA ASP A 103 4.47 -16.27 2.91
C ASP A 103 3.84 -14.89 2.92
N ARG A 104 2.52 -14.80 2.75
CA ARG A 104 1.79 -13.53 2.68
C ARG A 104 2.15 -12.54 3.79
N SER A 105 2.17 -13.00 5.02
CA SER A 105 2.50 -12.14 6.18
C SER A 105 3.93 -11.62 6.11
N LEU A 106 4.88 -12.46 5.75
CA LEU A 106 6.27 -12.06 5.60
C LEU A 106 6.42 -11.03 4.49
N ILE A 107 5.79 -11.25 3.34
CA ILE A 107 5.84 -10.31 2.21
C ILE A 107 5.26 -8.95 2.60
N GLY A 108 4.14 -8.93 3.33
CA GLY A 108 3.55 -7.69 3.84
C GLY A 108 4.50 -6.94 4.78
N GLU A 109 5.19 -7.64 5.64
CA GLU A 109 6.18 -7.04 6.53
C GLU A 109 7.38 -6.48 5.79
N LEU A 110 7.86 -7.19 4.76
CA LEU A 110 8.97 -6.72 3.94
C LEU A 110 8.60 -5.44 3.18
N LEU A 111 7.39 -5.38 2.62
CA LEU A 111 6.87 -4.18 1.97
C LEU A 111 6.75 -3.02 2.94
N MET A 112 6.17 -3.24 4.12
CA MET A 112 6.03 -2.20 5.12
C MET A 112 7.40 -1.65 5.55
N ALA A 113 8.35 -2.53 5.84
CA ALA A 113 9.70 -2.11 6.22
C ALA A 113 10.37 -1.28 5.11
N ALA A 114 10.20 -1.69 3.85
CA ALA A 114 10.78 -0.96 2.71
C ALA A 114 10.14 0.42 2.51
N VAL A 115 8.82 0.53 2.69
CA VAL A 115 8.11 1.82 2.63
C VAL A 115 8.58 2.75 3.74
N LEU A 116 8.72 2.25 4.96
CA LEU A 116 9.20 3.06 6.09
C LEU A 116 10.62 3.59 5.83
N ALA A 117 11.50 2.74 5.30
CA ALA A 117 12.86 3.16 4.94
C ALA A 117 12.85 4.24 3.86
N ALA A 118 12.04 4.07 2.81
CA ALA A 118 11.94 5.05 1.73
C ALA A 118 11.33 6.38 2.23
N ALA A 119 10.37 6.32 3.13
CA ALA A 119 9.76 7.50 3.74
C ALA A 119 10.78 8.26 4.59
N ASP A 120 11.59 7.57 5.38
CA ASP A 120 12.66 8.19 6.17
C ASP A 120 13.67 8.91 5.27
N GLU A 121 14.10 8.27 4.19
CA GLU A 121 14.99 8.89 3.20
C GLU A 121 14.38 10.12 2.57
N GLY A 122 13.06 10.12 2.38
CA GLY A 122 12.31 11.24 1.82
C GLY A 122 11.98 12.33 2.83
N GLY A 123 12.42 12.21 4.09
CA GLY A 123 12.19 13.21 5.13
C GLY A 123 10.76 13.23 5.67
N MET A 124 10.02 12.16 5.51
CA MET A 124 8.65 12.05 6.02
C MET A 124 8.68 11.52 7.45
N THR A 125 8.45 12.40 8.42
CA THR A 125 8.50 12.06 9.85
C THR A 125 7.18 11.48 10.37
N GLN A 126 6.11 11.61 9.60
CA GLN A 126 4.78 11.11 9.96
C GLN A 126 4.18 10.36 8.78
N LEU A 127 3.63 9.19 9.05
CA LEU A 127 2.90 8.40 8.07
C LEU A 127 1.48 8.17 8.57
N THR A 128 0.52 8.31 7.67
CA THR A 128 -0.89 8.04 7.96
C THR A 128 -1.44 7.01 6.98
N GLY A 129 -2.43 6.26 7.42
CA GLY A 129 -3.13 5.31 6.56
C GLY A 129 -4.55 5.11 7.05
N LYS A 130 -5.46 4.88 6.12
CA LYS A 130 -6.83 4.48 6.43
C LYS A 130 -6.93 2.97 6.26
N VAL A 131 -7.63 2.34 7.18
CA VAL A 131 -7.93 0.92 7.11
C VAL A 131 -9.35 0.69 7.52
N HIS A 132 -10.06 -0.13 6.76
CA HIS A 132 -11.42 -0.51 7.15
C HIS A 132 -11.40 -1.27 8.47
N ALA A 133 -12.36 -0.96 9.36
CA ALA A 133 -12.41 -1.54 10.69
C ALA A 133 -12.43 -3.09 10.68
N ALA A 134 -13.02 -3.68 9.65
CA ALA A 134 -13.10 -5.14 9.49
C ALA A 134 -11.84 -5.77 8.90
N ASN A 135 -10.89 -4.98 8.39
CA ASN A 135 -9.66 -5.50 7.82
C ASN A 135 -8.63 -5.77 8.93
N LEU A 136 -8.79 -6.89 9.61
CA LEU A 136 -7.98 -7.24 10.77
C LEU A 136 -6.52 -7.50 10.42
N GLY A 137 -6.26 -8.07 9.25
CA GLY A 137 -4.89 -8.33 8.79
C GLY A 137 -4.09 -7.06 8.62
N MET A 138 -4.67 -6.05 7.98
CA MET A 138 -4.02 -4.76 7.78
C MET A 138 -3.86 -3.99 9.09
N ARG A 139 -4.86 -4.06 9.97
CA ARG A 139 -4.78 -3.44 11.29
C ARG A 139 -3.65 -4.05 12.13
N SER A 140 -3.48 -5.36 12.09
CA SER A 140 -2.39 -6.05 12.79
C SER A 140 -1.03 -5.64 12.24
N LEU A 141 -0.90 -5.53 10.93
CA LEU A 141 0.34 -5.09 10.28
C LEU A 141 0.71 -3.67 10.71
N TYR A 142 -0.25 -2.75 10.68
CA TYR A 142 -0.02 -1.37 11.14
C TYR A 142 0.48 -1.35 12.60
N ARG A 143 -0.18 -2.08 13.50
CA ARG A 143 0.24 -2.14 14.91
C ARG A 143 1.64 -2.69 15.08
N LYS A 144 1.98 -3.72 14.33
CA LYS A 144 3.32 -4.33 14.40
C LYS A 144 4.42 -3.32 14.09
N PHE A 145 4.15 -2.37 13.21
CA PHE A 145 5.10 -1.34 12.82
C PHE A 145 4.90 -0.01 13.57
N GLY A 146 4.19 -0.02 14.69
CA GLY A 146 4.10 1.12 15.58
C GLY A 146 3.03 2.15 15.23
N PHE A 147 2.12 1.84 14.31
CA PHE A 147 1.01 2.73 14.01
C PHE A 147 -0.04 2.66 15.11
N THR A 148 -0.60 3.80 15.45
CA THR A 148 -1.69 3.92 16.43
C THR A 148 -2.89 4.60 15.80
N ALA A 149 -4.09 4.27 16.26
CA ALA A 149 -5.31 4.91 15.78
C ALA A 149 -5.41 6.32 16.37
N THR A 150 -5.48 7.33 15.49
CA THR A 150 -5.55 8.74 15.90
C THR A 150 -6.87 9.41 15.54
N HIS A 151 -7.58 8.89 14.53
CA HIS A 151 -8.84 9.45 14.05
C HIS A 151 -9.84 8.32 13.82
N ILE A 152 -11.10 8.63 13.97
CA ILE A 152 -12.20 7.71 13.67
C ILE A 152 -13.13 8.40 12.69
N THR A 153 -13.43 7.74 11.57
CA THR A 153 -14.44 8.21 10.64
C THR A 153 -15.81 7.70 11.08
N MET A 154 -16.73 8.62 11.32
CA MET A 154 -18.12 8.30 11.63
C MET A 154 -18.93 8.45 10.35
N GLU A 155 -19.77 7.48 10.05
CA GLU A 155 -20.56 7.46 8.83
C GLU A 155 -22.02 7.25 9.14
N ARG A 156 -22.87 7.99 8.45
CA ARG A 156 -24.32 7.77 8.44
C ARG A 156 -24.80 7.80 7.01
N LYS A 157 -25.51 6.75 6.61
CA LYS A 157 -26.16 6.71 5.29
C LYS A 157 -27.63 7.13 5.43
N ALA A 158 -28.11 7.94 4.49
CA ALA A 158 -29.46 8.49 4.56
C ALA A 158 -30.56 7.41 4.48
N ASP A 159 -30.30 6.31 3.76
CA ASP A 159 -31.28 5.28 3.44
C ASP A 159 -31.15 4.02 4.27
N GLY A 160 -30.49 4.06 5.42
CA GLY A 160 -30.36 2.83 6.12
C GLY A 160 -29.99 2.93 7.57
N PRO A 161 -30.13 1.83 8.30
CA PRO A 161 -29.39 1.69 9.52
C PRO A 161 -27.91 1.52 9.22
#